data_0dff94d09123547af41f56050b7a1a1b
#
_entry.id   0dff94d09123547af41f56050b7a1a1b
#
_cell.length_a   1.000
_cell.length_b   1.000
_cell.length_c   1.000
_cell.angle_alpha   90.00
_cell.angle_beta   90.00
_cell.angle_gamma   90.00
#
_symmetry.space_group_name_H-M   'P 1'
#
loop_
_entity.id
_entity.type
_entity.pdbx_description
1 polymer ?
#
loop_
_entity_poly.entity_id
_entity_poly.type
_entity_poly.pdbx_seq_one_letter_code
_entity_poly.pdbx_strand_id
1 'polypeptide(L)'
;VMGHLPTTDTSLLRTYMAEEGIAGFILMGANIPADESALRAVTGSLTVDPTLPPLLAIDQEGGDVSRLPWDDFSAAPTLKDADPGAAADAFAARASLVARAGASVNFGIVADVTPDPGMFIYRRALGTDPAASADRVVAAVHGEGARVASTLKHFPGHGAAPGDSHIGIPSTDMSMQEWSRTQAPPFVAGIDAGAPLLMFGHLSYTTVDDAPASLSSEWHRVAREELGFDGVAVTDDLGMLQASGLPEYADPVANGVAALAAGNDLLLTVLYSDAGSAERLVEGIVAAVERGEVSLERLTEASERVTALRWESAHTTLLPCADCAQ
;
A
#
# COMPACT_ATOMS: atom_id res chain seq x y z
N VAL A 1 -10.15 -3.32 7.18
CA VAL A 1 -10.28 -2.07 6.43
C VAL A 1 -9.23 -1.08 6.92
N MET A 2 -8.65 -0.30 5.99
CA MET A 2 -7.84 0.89 6.26
C MET A 2 -8.59 2.10 5.70
N GLY A 3 -9.06 2.97 6.59
CA GLY A 3 -9.90 4.10 6.25
C GLY A 3 -9.14 5.41 6.15
N HIS A 4 -9.86 6.47 5.77
CA HIS A 4 -9.40 7.84 5.67
C HIS A 4 -10.50 8.82 6.07
N LEU A 5 -10.13 9.89 6.78
CA LEU A 5 -10.99 11.02 7.08
C LEU A 5 -10.17 12.31 6.90
N PRO A 6 -10.53 13.23 5.97
CA PRO A 6 -9.70 14.38 5.58
C PRO A 6 -9.77 15.52 6.61
N THR A 7 -9.18 15.33 7.79
CA THR A 7 -9.17 16.31 8.88
C THR A 7 -7.91 16.18 9.74
N THR A 8 -7.56 17.26 10.45
CA THR A 8 -6.56 17.26 11.54
C THR A 8 -7.22 17.37 12.92
N ASP A 9 -8.54 17.37 13.01
CA ASP A 9 -9.24 17.39 14.30
C ASP A 9 -9.06 16.05 15.02
N THR A 10 -8.26 16.08 16.08
CA THR A 10 -7.88 14.90 16.86
C THR A 10 -9.06 14.25 17.58
N SER A 11 -10.11 15.01 17.89
CA SER A 11 -11.31 14.46 18.53
C SER A 11 -12.15 13.68 17.53
N LEU A 12 -12.35 14.23 16.31
CA LEU A 12 -13.06 13.54 15.24
C LEU A 12 -12.30 12.27 14.80
N LEU A 13 -10.98 12.35 14.66
CA LEU A 13 -10.15 11.19 14.29
C LEU A 13 -10.22 10.08 15.34
N ARG A 14 -10.16 10.43 16.62
CA ARG A 14 -10.30 9.44 17.70
C ARG A 14 -11.69 8.79 17.70
N THR A 15 -12.75 9.58 17.51
CA THR A 15 -14.12 9.07 17.40
C THR A 15 -14.25 8.12 16.23
N TYR A 16 -13.78 8.54 15.06
CA TYR A 16 -13.76 7.72 13.83
C TYR A 16 -13.09 6.36 14.08
N MET A 17 -11.89 6.33 14.63
CA MET A 17 -11.18 5.07 14.91
C MET A 17 -11.87 4.20 15.97
N ALA A 18 -12.55 4.81 16.94
CA ALA A 18 -13.24 4.09 18.01
C ALA A 18 -14.58 3.48 17.55
N GLU A 19 -15.30 4.16 16.67
CA GLU A 19 -16.63 3.75 16.21
C GLU A 19 -16.53 2.76 15.04
N GLU A 20 -15.63 3.00 14.09
CA GLU A 20 -15.49 2.17 12.89
C GLU A 20 -14.82 0.80 13.15
N GLY A 21 -14.05 0.65 14.21
CA GLY A 21 -13.36 -0.61 14.56
C GLY A 21 -12.38 -1.11 13.50
N ILE A 22 -11.82 -0.20 12.69
CA ILE A 22 -10.95 -0.52 11.55
C ILE A 22 -9.50 -0.81 11.96
N ALA A 23 -8.81 -1.60 11.14
CA ALA A 23 -7.46 -2.06 11.42
C ALA A 23 -6.37 -1.02 11.12
N GLY A 24 -6.67 0.01 10.32
CA GLY A 24 -5.68 1.00 9.92
C GLY A 24 -6.28 2.32 9.43
N PHE A 25 -5.40 3.32 9.29
CA PHE A 25 -5.72 4.63 8.76
C PHE A 25 -4.60 5.10 7.83
N ILE A 26 -4.94 5.68 6.68
CA ILE A 26 -3.96 6.30 5.79
C ILE A 26 -3.96 7.82 5.96
N LEU A 27 -2.75 8.38 6.10
CA LEU A 27 -2.52 9.82 6.15
C LEU A 27 -2.41 10.39 4.73
N MET A 28 -3.33 11.28 4.37
CA MET A 28 -3.29 12.03 3.12
C MET A 28 -3.03 13.52 3.40
N GLY A 29 -2.83 14.32 2.37
CA GLY A 29 -2.46 15.72 2.51
C GLY A 29 -3.30 16.54 3.51
N ALA A 30 -4.62 16.27 3.59
CA ALA A 30 -5.52 16.94 4.54
C ALA A 30 -5.26 16.57 6.03
N ASN A 31 -4.51 15.50 6.28
CA ASN A 31 -4.12 15.09 7.64
C ASN A 31 -2.75 15.63 8.07
N ILE A 32 -2.01 16.28 7.15
CA ILE A 32 -0.63 16.72 7.40
C ILE A 32 -0.62 18.20 7.76
N PRO A 33 -0.44 18.54 9.04
CA PRO A 33 -0.29 19.93 9.48
C PRO A 33 1.10 20.49 9.12
N ALA A 34 1.29 21.79 9.39
CA ALA A 34 2.51 22.49 9.00
C ALA A 34 3.77 22.06 9.78
N ASP A 35 3.62 21.47 10.96
CA ASP A 35 4.75 21.08 11.80
C ASP A 35 4.61 19.62 12.29
N GLU A 36 5.78 19.01 12.56
CA GLU A 36 5.91 17.61 12.96
C GLU A 36 5.24 17.33 14.33
N SER A 37 5.25 18.28 15.25
CA SER A 37 4.62 18.13 16.57
C SER A 37 3.09 18.04 16.46
N ALA A 38 2.49 18.89 15.62
CA ALA A 38 1.06 18.84 15.34
C ALA A 38 0.68 17.54 14.60
N LEU A 39 1.54 17.04 13.70
CA LEU A 39 1.32 15.75 13.04
C LEU A 39 1.35 14.60 14.03
N ARG A 40 2.25 14.61 15.00
CA ARG A 40 2.28 13.60 16.08
C ARG A 40 1.04 13.63 16.95
N ALA A 41 0.42 14.78 17.15
CA ALA A 41 -0.86 14.87 17.84
C ALA A 41 -1.98 14.21 17.00
N VAL A 42 -1.98 14.43 15.69
CA VAL A 42 -2.91 13.77 14.75
C VAL A 42 -2.74 12.26 14.80
N THR A 43 -1.54 11.74 14.56
CA THR A 43 -1.27 10.29 14.55
C THR A 43 -1.51 9.64 15.91
N GLY A 44 -1.13 10.31 17.00
CA GLY A 44 -1.41 9.83 18.36
C GLY A 44 -2.91 9.72 18.68
N SER A 45 -3.74 10.57 18.06
CA SER A 45 -5.20 10.52 18.27
C SER A 45 -5.85 9.30 17.61
N LEU A 46 -5.23 8.73 16.57
CA LEU A 46 -5.72 7.56 15.85
C LEU A 46 -5.53 6.26 16.64
N THR A 47 -4.66 6.24 17.63
CA THR A 47 -4.44 5.06 18.49
C THR A 47 -5.42 5.05 19.64
N VAL A 48 -6.47 4.24 19.53
CA VAL A 48 -7.50 4.06 20.57
C VAL A 48 -7.04 3.02 21.60
N ASP A 49 -6.52 1.88 21.11
CA ASP A 49 -5.95 0.82 21.95
C ASP A 49 -4.43 0.74 21.72
N PRO A 50 -3.61 1.15 22.68
CA PRO A 50 -2.15 1.09 22.53
C PRO A 50 -1.58 -0.34 22.63
N THR A 51 -2.35 -1.33 23.04
CA THR A 51 -1.90 -2.73 23.11
C THR A 51 -1.97 -3.41 21.73
N LEU A 52 -2.85 -2.93 20.85
CA LEU A 52 -2.95 -3.35 19.46
C LEU A 52 -3.21 -2.10 18.58
N PRO A 53 -2.22 -1.24 18.37
CA PRO A 53 -2.39 0.00 17.62
C PRO A 53 -2.82 -0.27 16.18
N PRO A 54 -3.50 0.67 15.51
CA PRO A 54 -3.81 0.56 14.11
C PRO A 54 -2.55 0.65 13.25
N LEU A 55 -2.59 0.10 12.04
CA LEU A 55 -1.60 0.39 11.00
C LEU A 55 -1.81 1.83 10.52
N LEU A 56 -0.85 2.71 10.76
CA LEU A 56 -0.89 4.07 10.25
C LEU A 56 0.00 4.15 9.01
N ALA A 57 -0.64 4.27 7.84
CA ALA A 57 0.03 4.27 6.55
C ALA A 57 0.20 5.67 5.98
N ILE A 58 1.18 5.82 5.11
CA ILE A 58 1.44 7.03 4.35
C ILE A 58 2.10 6.68 3.00
N ASP A 59 1.76 7.44 1.93
CA ASP A 59 2.49 7.38 0.66
C ASP A 59 3.70 8.29 0.73
N GLN A 60 4.82 7.76 1.14
CA GLN A 60 6.08 8.48 1.21
C GLN A 60 7.12 7.82 0.30
N GLU A 61 6.95 8.02 -1.02
CA GLU A 61 7.89 7.54 -2.05
C GLU A 61 9.11 8.46 -2.17
N GLY A 62 8.90 9.72 -1.83
CA GLY A 62 9.77 10.84 -2.17
C GLY A 62 9.51 11.39 -3.58
N GLY A 63 9.90 12.62 -3.84
CA GLY A 63 9.69 13.28 -5.14
C GLY A 63 8.22 13.57 -5.44
N ASP A 64 7.69 13.03 -6.54
CA ASP A 64 6.33 13.36 -7.02
C ASP A 64 5.23 12.90 -6.06
N VAL A 65 5.49 11.84 -5.28
CA VAL A 65 4.56 11.33 -4.25
C VAL A 65 5.23 11.41 -2.89
N SER A 66 4.96 12.49 -2.19
CA SER A 66 5.50 12.78 -0.87
C SER A 66 4.45 13.56 -0.07
N ARG A 67 4.03 13.02 1.06
CA ARG A 67 3.03 13.67 1.94
C ARG A 67 3.70 14.54 2.99
N LEU A 68 4.90 14.14 3.44
CA LEU A 68 5.67 14.87 4.44
C LEU A 68 6.55 15.92 3.77
N PRO A 69 6.33 17.22 4.03
CA PRO A 69 7.03 18.30 3.34
C PRO A 69 8.52 18.43 3.73
N TRP A 70 8.95 17.64 4.71
CA TRP A 70 10.33 17.61 5.21
C TRP A 70 11.18 16.50 4.58
N ASP A 71 10.69 15.80 3.55
CA ASP A 71 11.42 14.78 2.81
C ASP A 71 12.26 15.43 1.71
N ASP A 72 13.49 15.73 2.04
CA ASP A 72 14.49 16.26 1.10
C ASP A 72 15.44 15.16 0.57
N PHE A 73 15.11 13.88 0.80
CA PHE A 73 15.93 12.74 0.41
C PHE A 73 15.79 12.43 -1.08
N SER A 74 16.82 11.77 -1.62
CA SER A 74 16.83 11.36 -3.03
C SER A 74 15.59 10.53 -3.37
N ALA A 75 14.96 10.85 -4.50
CA ALA A 75 13.78 10.19 -5.01
C ALA A 75 14.06 9.40 -6.30
N ALA A 76 13.10 8.64 -6.79
CA ALA A 76 13.22 7.76 -7.94
C ALA A 76 13.89 8.40 -9.17
N PRO A 77 13.63 9.68 -9.56
CA PRO A 77 14.32 10.28 -10.71
C PRO A 77 15.86 10.31 -10.59
N THR A 78 16.36 10.42 -9.37
CA THR A 78 17.82 10.39 -9.09
C THR A 78 18.31 8.97 -8.80
N LEU A 79 17.51 8.19 -8.05
CA LEU A 79 17.89 6.85 -7.58
C LEU A 79 18.00 5.84 -8.70
N LYS A 80 17.18 5.97 -9.78
CA LYS A 80 17.17 4.98 -10.88
C LYS A 80 18.50 4.87 -11.63
N ASP A 81 19.33 5.90 -11.57
CA ASP A 81 20.64 5.95 -12.21
C ASP A 81 21.79 5.84 -11.19
N ALA A 82 21.47 5.75 -9.88
CA ALA A 82 22.44 5.67 -8.80
C ALA A 82 22.75 4.21 -8.42
N ASP A 83 23.81 4.02 -7.62
CA ASP A 83 24.11 2.74 -6.98
C ASP A 83 22.97 2.34 -6.01
N PRO A 84 22.65 1.04 -5.89
CA PRO A 84 21.61 0.57 -4.96
C PRO A 84 21.77 1.05 -3.52
N GLY A 85 23.01 1.26 -3.05
CA GLY A 85 23.30 1.83 -1.73
C GLY A 85 22.65 3.19 -1.52
N ALA A 86 22.55 4.02 -2.56
CA ALA A 86 21.87 5.32 -2.47
C ALA A 86 20.35 5.16 -2.22
N ALA A 87 19.74 4.09 -2.74
CA ALA A 87 18.35 3.76 -2.42
C ALA A 87 18.21 3.32 -0.95
N ALA A 88 19.12 2.47 -0.45
CA ALA A 88 19.13 2.08 0.96
C ALA A 88 19.22 3.30 1.89
N ASP A 89 20.15 4.23 1.64
CA ASP A 89 20.32 5.43 2.45
C ASP A 89 19.09 6.34 2.41
N ALA A 90 18.52 6.57 1.22
CA ALA A 90 17.34 7.42 1.06
C ALA A 90 16.12 6.83 1.77
N PHE A 91 15.86 5.52 1.63
CA PHE A 91 14.74 4.86 2.28
C PHE A 91 14.95 4.69 3.79
N ALA A 92 16.18 4.53 4.28
CA ALA A 92 16.47 4.55 5.72
C ALA A 92 16.18 5.91 6.37
N ALA A 93 16.57 6.99 5.71
CA ALA A 93 16.26 8.34 6.16
C ALA A 93 14.76 8.65 6.11
N ARG A 94 14.10 8.25 5.03
CA ARG A 94 12.64 8.39 4.83
C ARG A 94 11.86 7.59 5.85
N ALA A 95 12.24 6.34 6.12
CA ALA A 95 11.62 5.51 7.15
C ALA A 95 11.73 6.15 8.55
N SER A 96 12.86 6.77 8.86
CA SER A 96 13.02 7.51 10.12
C SER A 96 12.09 8.72 10.19
N LEU A 97 11.88 9.42 9.08
CA LEU A 97 10.93 10.53 9.00
C LEU A 97 9.47 10.05 9.19
N VAL A 98 9.09 8.97 8.51
CA VAL A 98 7.75 8.34 8.61
C VAL A 98 7.48 7.86 10.03
N ALA A 99 8.44 7.19 10.66
CA ALA A 99 8.33 6.73 12.04
C ALA A 99 8.22 7.91 13.05
N ARG A 100 8.99 8.99 12.86
CA ARG A 100 8.86 10.21 13.68
C ARG A 100 7.50 10.86 13.54
N ALA A 101 6.90 10.82 12.35
CA ALA A 101 5.54 11.29 12.12
C ALA A 101 4.48 10.43 12.83
N GLY A 102 4.85 9.26 13.35
CA GLY A 102 3.97 8.31 14.04
C GLY A 102 3.29 7.31 13.10
N ALA A 103 3.70 7.25 11.83
CA ALA A 103 3.23 6.22 10.90
C ALA A 103 4.06 4.94 11.03
N SER A 104 3.40 3.78 10.85
CA SER A 104 3.99 2.45 10.99
C SER A 104 4.13 1.70 9.65
N VAL A 105 3.49 2.20 8.59
CA VAL A 105 3.51 1.60 7.25
C VAL A 105 3.89 2.67 6.23
N ASN A 106 4.83 2.36 5.34
CA ASN A 106 5.13 3.19 4.19
C ASN A 106 4.67 2.51 2.90
N PHE A 107 3.70 3.11 2.20
CA PHE A 107 3.35 2.76 0.82
C PHE A 107 4.34 3.44 -0.14
N GLY A 108 5.64 3.15 0.01
CA GLY A 108 6.71 3.96 -0.58
C GLY A 108 7.55 3.27 -1.66
N ILE A 109 7.60 1.94 -1.71
CA ILE A 109 8.52 1.24 -2.61
C ILE A 109 7.82 0.89 -3.92
N VAL A 110 8.07 1.71 -4.96
CA VAL A 110 7.54 1.49 -6.31
C VAL A 110 8.41 0.46 -7.02
N ALA A 111 7.93 -0.79 -7.05
CA ALA A 111 8.57 -1.94 -7.70
C ALA A 111 8.20 -2.08 -9.19
N ASP A 112 7.38 -1.17 -9.71
CA ASP A 112 7.06 -1.09 -11.13
C ASP A 112 8.30 -0.82 -11.98
N VAL A 113 8.32 -1.35 -13.19
CA VAL A 113 9.43 -1.20 -14.15
C VAL A 113 8.90 -0.72 -15.50
N THR A 114 9.51 0.32 -16.04
CA THR A 114 9.30 0.73 -17.43
C THR A 114 10.52 1.46 -17.98
N PRO A 115 10.96 1.16 -19.20
CA PRO A 115 11.98 1.92 -19.90
C PRO A 115 11.41 3.16 -20.62
N ASP A 116 10.08 3.27 -20.74
CA ASP A 116 9.42 4.33 -21.49
C ASP A 116 9.17 5.57 -20.62
N PRO A 117 9.84 6.71 -20.88
CA PRO A 117 9.65 7.94 -20.11
C PRO A 117 8.26 8.57 -20.29
N GLY A 118 7.47 8.13 -21.27
CA GLY A 118 6.09 8.55 -21.47
C GLY A 118 5.07 7.83 -20.56
N MET A 119 5.48 6.77 -19.88
CA MET A 119 4.60 6.03 -18.98
C MET A 119 4.35 6.80 -17.67
N PHE A 120 3.12 6.78 -17.20
CA PHE A 120 2.70 7.42 -15.96
C PHE A 120 3.62 7.10 -14.77
N ILE A 121 4.02 5.84 -14.64
CA ILE A 121 4.81 5.37 -13.49
C ILE A 121 6.31 5.67 -13.62
N TYR A 122 6.82 6.07 -14.79
CA TYR A 122 8.25 6.20 -15.07
C TYR A 122 9.02 7.04 -14.04
N ARG A 123 8.46 8.20 -13.64
CA ARG A 123 9.12 9.11 -12.69
C ARG A 123 9.15 8.57 -11.26
N ARG A 124 8.32 7.58 -10.95
CA ARG A 124 8.19 6.96 -9.63
C ARG A 124 8.96 5.64 -9.51
N ALA A 125 9.21 4.96 -10.64
CA ALA A 125 9.92 3.68 -10.69
C ALA A 125 11.40 3.81 -10.30
N LEU A 126 11.91 2.85 -9.52
CA LEU A 126 13.31 2.81 -9.05
C LEU A 126 14.30 2.31 -10.11
N GLY A 127 13.83 1.93 -11.30
CA GLY A 127 14.69 1.50 -12.40
C GLY A 127 13.95 1.42 -13.73
N THR A 128 14.72 1.31 -14.80
CA THR A 128 14.23 1.22 -16.18
C THR A 128 14.40 -0.19 -16.78
N ASP A 129 15.10 -1.06 -16.07
CA ASP A 129 15.22 -2.48 -16.40
C ASP A 129 14.97 -3.35 -15.15
N PRO A 130 14.54 -4.61 -15.34
CA PRO A 130 14.09 -5.46 -14.26
C PRO A 130 15.17 -5.75 -13.21
N ALA A 131 16.42 -5.96 -13.60
CA ALA A 131 17.50 -6.33 -12.70
C ALA A 131 17.95 -5.16 -11.84
N ALA A 132 18.19 -3.99 -12.46
CA ALA A 132 18.57 -2.78 -11.75
C ALA A 132 17.44 -2.27 -10.82
N SER A 133 16.17 -2.45 -11.22
CA SER A 133 15.02 -2.18 -10.36
C SER A 133 14.99 -3.12 -9.15
N ALA A 134 15.22 -4.42 -9.37
CA ALA A 134 15.26 -5.42 -8.30
C ALA A 134 16.32 -5.09 -7.25
N ASP A 135 17.54 -4.77 -7.68
CA ASP A 135 18.63 -4.40 -6.76
C ASP A 135 18.27 -3.19 -5.88
N ARG A 136 17.61 -2.17 -6.45
CA ARG A 136 17.20 -0.97 -5.70
C ARG A 136 15.98 -1.21 -4.83
N VAL A 137 15.06 -2.06 -5.24
CA VAL A 137 13.92 -2.49 -4.40
C VAL A 137 14.42 -3.24 -3.17
N VAL A 138 15.34 -4.19 -3.32
CA VAL A 138 15.99 -4.87 -2.19
C VAL A 138 16.67 -3.85 -1.27
N ALA A 139 17.43 -2.93 -1.83
CA ALA A 139 18.11 -1.88 -1.07
C ALA A 139 17.13 -0.98 -0.32
N ALA A 140 15.99 -0.63 -0.93
CA ALA A 140 14.93 0.16 -0.30
C ALA A 140 14.26 -0.59 0.86
N VAL A 141 13.90 -1.87 0.66
CA VAL A 141 13.33 -2.73 1.73
C VAL A 141 14.29 -2.82 2.92
N HIS A 142 15.57 -3.08 2.67
CA HIS A 142 16.58 -3.12 3.73
C HIS A 142 16.80 -1.74 4.39
N GLY A 143 16.69 -0.65 3.63
CA GLY A 143 16.79 0.71 4.13
C GLY A 143 15.67 1.05 5.11
N GLU A 144 14.41 0.73 4.77
CA GLU A 144 13.28 0.91 5.68
C GLU A 144 13.41 0.01 6.92
N GLY A 145 13.86 -1.24 6.69
CA GLY A 145 14.17 -2.21 7.75
C GLY A 145 12.99 -2.37 8.71
N ALA A 146 13.31 -2.44 10.02
CA ALA A 146 12.30 -2.61 11.07
C ALA A 146 11.67 -1.28 11.55
N ARG A 147 11.97 -0.14 10.91
CA ARG A 147 11.43 1.17 11.35
C ARG A 147 9.98 1.36 10.94
N VAL A 148 9.64 0.91 9.75
CA VAL A 148 8.28 0.94 9.17
C VAL A 148 8.06 -0.33 8.38
N ALA A 149 6.82 -0.75 8.25
CA ALA A 149 6.45 -1.86 7.39
C ALA A 149 6.49 -1.39 5.92
N SER A 150 7.41 -1.98 5.14
CA SER A 150 7.60 -1.69 3.71
C SER A 150 6.46 -2.23 2.87
N THR A 151 6.08 -1.52 1.81
CA THR A 151 5.08 -1.97 0.85
C THR A 151 5.62 -1.91 -0.56
N LEU A 152 5.56 -3.03 -1.27
CA LEU A 152 5.85 -3.09 -2.71
C LEU A 152 4.59 -2.73 -3.51
N LYS A 153 4.69 -1.86 -4.51
CA LYS A 153 3.56 -1.46 -5.35
C LYS A 153 3.98 -1.17 -6.78
N HIS A 154 3.08 -1.27 -7.74
CA HIS A 154 1.69 -1.70 -7.75
C HIS A 154 1.58 -3.08 -8.42
N PHE A 155 1.57 -4.15 -7.65
CA PHE A 155 1.55 -5.51 -8.18
C PHE A 155 0.34 -5.73 -9.11
N PRO A 156 0.50 -6.41 -10.25
CA PRO A 156 1.68 -7.13 -10.75
C PRO A 156 2.67 -6.30 -11.59
N GLY A 157 2.56 -4.99 -11.66
CA GLY A 157 3.46 -4.09 -12.35
C GLY A 157 2.75 -3.11 -13.27
N HIS A 158 2.60 -1.87 -12.80
CA HIS A 158 1.95 -0.78 -13.56
C HIS A 158 2.77 -0.32 -14.76
N GLY A 159 4.06 -0.68 -14.80
CA GLY A 159 4.95 -0.33 -15.90
C GLY A 159 4.63 -1.03 -17.24
N ALA A 160 3.80 -2.07 -17.23
CA ALA A 160 3.37 -2.78 -18.44
C ALA A 160 2.12 -2.19 -19.10
N ALA A 161 1.30 -1.46 -18.36
CA ALA A 161 0.00 -0.98 -18.82
C ALA A 161 0.01 0.55 -19.03
N PRO A 162 -0.19 1.04 -20.26
CA PRO A 162 -0.28 2.47 -20.52
C PRO A 162 -1.55 3.06 -19.88
N GLY A 163 -1.44 4.25 -19.37
CA GLY A 163 -2.55 4.98 -18.74
C GLY A 163 -2.32 5.23 -17.26
N ASP A 164 -3.24 5.96 -16.66
CA ASP A 164 -3.24 6.35 -15.25
C ASP A 164 -4.40 5.66 -14.52
N SER A 165 -4.10 4.84 -13.54
CA SER A 165 -5.10 4.10 -12.76
C SER A 165 -5.97 5.00 -11.87
N HIS A 166 -5.64 6.28 -11.70
CA HIS A 166 -6.48 7.23 -11.00
C HIS A 166 -7.71 7.69 -11.80
N ILE A 167 -7.73 7.46 -13.12
CA ILE A 167 -8.80 7.94 -14.01
C ILE A 167 -9.36 6.84 -14.93
N GLY A 168 -8.90 5.60 -14.78
CA GLY A 168 -9.33 4.47 -15.60
C GLY A 168 -8.76 3.16 -15.11
N ILE A 169 -9.01 2.09 -15.85
CA ILE A 169 -8.38 0.78 -15.61
C ILE A 169 -7.37 0.53 -16.74
N PRO A 170 -6.07 0.82 -16.52
CA PRO A 170 -5.04 0.52 -17.50
C PRO A 170 -5.01 -0.99 -17.79
N SER A 171 -4.77 -1.37 -19.04
CA SER A 171 -4.74 -2.77 -19.44
C SER A 171 -3.56 -3.10 -20.34
N THR A 172 -3.11 -4.33 -20.27
CA THR A 172 -2.06 -4.90 -21.13
C THR A 172 -2.42 -6.33 -21.53
N ASP A 173 -1.96 -6.76 -22.71
CA ASP A 173 -2.04 -8.13 -23.19
C ASP A 173 -0.71 -8.90 -22.98
N MET A 174 0.16 -8.40 -22.08
CA MET A 174 1.43 -9.03 -21.74
C MET A 174 1.22 -10.46 -21.27
N SER A 175 1.96 -11.40 -21.84
CA SER A 175 1.90 -12.82 -21.44
C SER A 175 2.60 -13.05 -20.09
N MET A 176 2.20 -14.11 -19.34
CA MET A 176 2.88 -14.53 -18.12
C MET A 176 4.38 -14.76 -18.31
N GLN A 177 4.77 -15.31 -19.47
CA GLN A 177 6.19 -15.51 -19.80
C GLN A 177 6.95 -14.18 -19.94
N GLU A 178 6.34 -13.16 -20.48
CA GLU A 178 6.94 -11.83 -20.59
C GLU A 178 6.93 -11.13 -19.24
N TRP A 179 5.81 -11.17 -18.54
CA TRP A 179 5.66 -10.64 -17.19
C TRP A 179 6.76 -11.17 -16.25
N SER A 180 6.98 -12.49 -16.23
CA SER A 180 7.98 -13.11 -15.35
C SER A 180 9.41 -12.62 -15.61
N ARG A 181 9.69 -12.07 -16.79
CA ARG A 181 11.01 -11.54 -17.16
C ARG A 181 11.13 -10.04 -17.04
N THR A 182 10.03 -9.30 -17.15
CA THR A 182 10.07 -7.83 -17.28
C THR A 182 9.44 -7.08 -16.11
N GLN A 183 8.41 -7.62 -15.47
CA GLN A 183 7.70 -6.95 -14.37
C GLN A 183 7.89 -7.64 -13.02
N ALA A 184 7.91 -8.98 -12.99
CA ALA A 184 8.02 -9.74 -11.76
C ALA A 184 9.34 -9.56 -10.98
N PRO A 185 10.52 -9.40 -11.60
CA PRO A 185 11.78 -9.47 -10.86
C PRO A 185 11.91 -8.52 -9.66
N PRO A 186 11.50 -7.23 -9.70
CA PRO A 186 11.58 -6.37 -8.53
C PRO A 186 10.63 -6.79 -7.40
N PHE A 187 9.43 -7.30 -7.74
CA PHE A 187 8.50 -7.82 -6.73
C PHE A 187 9.04 -9.08 -6.06
N VAL A 188 9.54 -10.04 -6.85
CA VAL A 188 10.20 -11.25 -6.32
C VAL A 188 11.34 -10.86 -5.37
N ALA A 189 12.23 -9.99 -5.83
CA ALA A 189 13.39 -9.57 -5.04
C ALA A 189 12.98 -8.83 -3.74
N GLY A 190 11.94 -8.00 -3.80
CA GLY A 190 11.41 -7.30 -2.62
C GLY A 190 10.70 -8.23 -1.64
N ILE A 191 9.98 -9.25 -2.12
CA ILE A 191 9.37 -10.32 -1.31
C ILE A 191 10.48 -11.12 -0.61
N ASP A 192 11.49 -11.56 -1.36
CA ASP A 192 12.65 -12.30 -0.83
C ASP A 192 13.46 -11.47 0.19
N ALA A 193 13.47 -10.14 0.04
CA ALA A 193 14.06 -9.21 1.00
C ALA A 193 13.21 -9.00 2.26
N GLY A 194 12.01 -9.57 2.33
CA GLY A 194 11.15 -9.56 3.50
C GLY A 194 10.18 -8.37 3.57
N ALA A 195 9.76 -7.78 2.45
CA ALA A 195 8.72 -6.75 2.45
C ALA A 195 7.39 -7.32 2.99
N PRO A 196 6.82 -6.76 4.07
CA PRO A 196 5.66 -7.34 4.73
C PRO A 196 4.32 -7.02 4.04
N LEU A 197 4.27 -6.04 3.12
CA LEU A 197 3.06 -5.71 2.38
C LEU A 197 3.30 -5.72 0.86
N LEU A 198 2.28 -6.22 0.15
CA LEU A 198 2.20 -6.17 -1.31
C LEU A 198 0.90 -5.48 -1.71
N MET A 199 1.00 -4.34 -2.40
CA MET A 199 -0.16 -3.57 -2.86
C MET A 199 -0.54 -3.99 -4.27
N PHE A 200 -1.78 -4.45 -4.42
CA PHE A 200 -2.39 -4.85 -5.69
C PHE A 200 -3.01 -3.64 -6.39
N GLY A 201 -2.51 -3.31 -7.57
CA GLY A 201 -2.97 -2.18 -8.36
C GLY A 201 -4.27 -2.43 -9.12
N HIS A 202 -4.89 -1.36 -9.59
CA HIS A 202 -6.12 -1.41 -10.39
C HIS A 202 -5.81 -1.39 -11.89
N LEU A 203 -5.12 -2.44 -12.35
CA LEU A 203 -4.79 -2.63 -13.77
C LEU A 203 -5.05 -4.08 -14.17
N SER A 204 -5.41 -4.30 -15.45
CA SER A 204 -5.74 -5.63 -15.98
C SER A 204 -4.62 -6.16 -16.88
N TYR A 205 -4.28 -7.42 -16.68
CA TYR A 205 -3.45 -8.21 -17.60
C TYR A 205 -4.36 -9.22 -18.27
N THR A 206 -4.93 -8.84 -19.42
CA THR A 206 -6.04 -9.55 -20.07
C THR A 206 -5.71 -10.96 -20.54
N THR A 207 -4.44 -11.32 -20.61
CA THR A 207 -4.00 -12.71 -20.88
C THR A 207 -4.05 -13.60 -19.62
N VAL A 208 -4.23 -13.00 -18.43
CA VAL A 208 -4.29 -13.68 -17.14
C VAL A 208 -5.70 -13.58 -16.56
N ASP A 209 -6.20 -12.35 -16.45
CA ASP A 209 -7.54 -12.06 -15.95
C ASP A 209 -8.00 -10.71 -16.54
N ASP A 210 -9.25 -10.62 -16.95
CA ASP A 210 -9.84 -9.36 -17.42
C ASP A 210 -10.13 -8.39 -16.26
N ALA A 211 -10.28 -8.92 -15.02
CA ALA A 211 -10.47 -8.10 -13.84
C ALA A 211 -9.17 -7.34 -13.47
N PRO A 212 -9.27 -6.16 -12.85
CA PRO A 212 -8.11 -5.50 -12.25
C PRO A 212 -7.41 -6.42 -11.24
N ALA A 213 -6.08 -6.34 -11.16
CA ALA A 213 -5.30 -7.25 -10.32
C ALA A 213 -5.74 -7.26 -8.84
N SER A 214 -6.19 -6.12 -8.32
CA SER A 214 -6.77 -6.00 -6.96
C SER A 214 -8.07 -6.81 -6.77
N LEU A 215 -8.75 -7.20 -7.86
CA LEU A 215 -9.97 -8.02 -7.84
C LEU A 215 -9.75 -9.41 -8.46
N SER A 216 -8.53 -9.77 -8.82
CA SER A 216 -8.18 -11.02 -9.50
C SER A 216 -7.68 -12.08 -8.53
N SER A 217 -8.43 -13.16 -8.36
CA SER A 217 -8.00 -14.32 -7.57
C SER A 217 -6.76 -15.00 -8.19
N GLU A 218 -6.59 -14.93 -9.50
CA GLU A 218 -5.43 -15.50 -10.18
C GLU A 218 -4.14 -14.74 -9.82
N TRP A 219 -4.15 -13.40 -9.79
CA TRP A 219 -2.99 -12.62 -9.37
C TRP A 219 -2.66 -12.83 -7.89
N HIS A 220 -3.66 -13.03 -7.03
CA HIS A 220 -3.43 -13.41 -5.63
C HIS A 220 -2.85 -14.81 -5.51
N ARG A 221 -3.32 -15.77 -6.31
CA ARG A 221 -2.73 -17.11 -6.39
C ARG A 221 -1.26 -17.05 -6.83
N VAL A 222 -0.96 -16.28 -7.88
CA VAL A 222 0.43 -16.06 -8.33
C VAL A 222 1.29 -15.51 -7.20
N ALA A 223 0.84 -14.46 -6.50
CA ALA A 223 1.59 -13.89 -5.39
C ALA A 223 1.82 -14.90 -4.26
N ARG A 224 0.78 -15.65 -3.86
CA ARG A 224 0.85 -16.60 -2.74
C ARG A 224 1.60 -17.88 -3.08
N GLU A 225 1.24 -18.53 -4.20
CA GLU A 225 1.71 -19.88 -4.50
C GLU A 225 2.96 -19.89 -5.37
N GLU A 226 3.11 -18.93 -6.30
CA GLU A 226 4.26 -18.90 -7.20
C GLU A 226 5.40 -18.03 -6.68
N LEU A 227 5.08 -16.87 -6.06
CA LEU A 227 6.11 -15.98 -5.49
C LEU A 227 6.34 -16.20 -3.99
N GLY A 228 5.53 -17.01 -3.32
CA GLY A 228 5.69 -17.33 -1.90
C GLY A 228 5.42 -16.17 -0.95
N PHE A 229 4.63 -15.16 -1.37
CA PHE A 229 4.31 -14.03 -0.51
C PHE A 229 3.34 -14.45 0.60
N ASP A 230 3.75 -14.36 1.85
CA ASP A 230 2.98 -14.71 3.04
C ASP A 230 2.51 -13.51 3.88
N GLY A 231 2.98 -12.30 3.53
CA GLY A 231 2.62 -11.04 4.18
C GLY A 231 1.19 -10.54 3.88
N VAL A 232 0.93 -9.28 4.16
CA VAL A 232 -0.39 -8.63 3.98
C VAL A 232 -0.57 -8.16 2.54
N ALA A 233 -1.54 -8.73 1.82
CA ALA A 233 -2.01 -8.22 0.55
C ALA A 233 -2.95 -7.04 0.79
N VAL A 234 -2.62 -5.87 0.26
CA VAL A 234 -3.41 -4.65 0.39
C VAL A 234 -3.86 -4.17 -0.99
N THR A 235 -5.10 -3.68 -1.11
CA THR A 235 -5.54 -3.03 -2.34
C THR A 235 -4.89 -1.66 -2.49
N ASP A 236 -4.70 -1.17 -3.72
CA ASP A 236 -4.68 0.26 -3.97
C ASP A 236 -6.04 0.87 -3.57
N ASP A 237 -6.18 2.20 -3.58
CA ASP A 237 -7.42 2.86 -3.16
C ASP A 237 -8.63 2.39 -3.97
N LEU A 238 -9.57 1.69 -3.33
CA LEU A 238 -10.78 1.19 -3.96
C LEU A 238 -11.65 2.30 -4.60
N GLY A 239 -11.50 3.55 -4.15
CA GLY A 239 -12.15 4.68 -4.77
C GLY A 239 -11.68 4.97 -6.20
N MET A 240 -10.47 4.53 -6.57
CA MET A 240 -9.97 4.62 -7.95
C MET A 240 -10.77 3.73 -8.91
N LEU A 241 -11.29 2.59 -8.45
CA LEU A 241 -12.22 1.76 -9.25
C LEU A 241 -13.48 2.55 -9.61
N GLN A 242 -14.06 3.28 -8.65
CA GLN A 242 -15.20 4.17 -8.92
C GLN A 242 -14.81 5.32 -9.87
N ALA A 243 -13.61 5.89 -9.70
CA ALA A 243 -13.10 6.98 -10.54
C ALA A 243 -12.93 6.56 -12.01
N SER A 244 -12.82 5.25 -12.30
CA SER A 244 -12.77 4.72 -13.67
C SER A 244 -14.05 5.05 -14.48
N GLY A 245 -15.17 5.29 -13.79
CA GLY A 245 -16.48 5.57 -14.39
C GLY A 245 -17.14 4.34 -15.03
N LEU A 246 -16.57 3.15 -14.85
CA LEU A 246 -17.15 1.90 -15.33
C LEU A 246 -18.29 1.46 -14.42
N PRO A 247 -19.47 1.13 -14.98
CA PRO A 247 -20.66 0.79 -14.17
C PRO A 247 -20.46 -0.39 -13.23
N GLU A 248 -19.65 -1.36 -13.60
CA GLU A 248 -19.33 -2.56 -12.79
C GLU A 248 -18.57 -2.23 -11.51
N TYR A 249 -17.89 -1.09 -11.44
CA TYR A 249 -17.13 -0.64 -10.27
C TYR A 249 -17.78 0.53 -9.53
N ALA A 250 -19.03 0.84 -9.84
CA ALA A 250 -19.74 1.99 -9.24
C ALA A 250 -20.08 1.80 -7.75
N ASP A 251 -20.21 0.54 -7.28
CA ASP A 251 -20.56 0.22 -5.90
C ASP A 251 -19.28 -0.07 -5.07
N PRO A 252 -18.88 0.83 -4.13
CA PRO A 252 -17.69 0.67 -3.32
C PRO A 252 -17.74 -0.55 -2.39
N VAL A 253 -18.92 -0.94 -1.92
CA VAL A 253 -19.09 -2.11 -1.05
C VAL A 253 -18.88 -3.39 -1.86
N ALA A 254 -19.47 -3.48 -3.05
CA ALA A 254 -19.25 -4.61 -3.94
C ALA A 254 -17.78 -4.75 -4.34
N ASN A 255 -17.07 -3.64 -4.62
CA ASN A 255 -15.65 -3.64 -4.90
C ASN A 255 -14.83 -4.19 -3.73
N GLY A 256 -15.13 -3.76 -2.50
CA GLY A 256 -14.42 -4.25 -1.31
C GLY A 256 -14.69 -5.72 -1.01
N VAL A 257 -15.92 -6.18 -1.18
CA VAL A 257 -16.28 -7.62 -1.06
C VAL A 257 -15.54 -8.45 -2.10
N ALA A 258 -15.51 -7.99 -3.36
CA ALA A 258 -14.80 -8.68 -4.44
C ALA A 258 -13.28 -8.70 -4.17
N ALA A 259 -12.70 -7.61 -3.69
CA ALA A 259 -11.29 -7.53 -3.35
C ALA A 259 -10.91 -8.51 -2.21
N LEU A 260 -11.73 -8.61 -1.16
CA LEU A 260 -11.52 -9.57 -0.08
C LEU A 260 -11.65 -11.02 -0.59
N ALA A 261 -12.67 -11.29 -1.40
CA ALA A 261 -12.89 -12.60 -2.01
C ALA A 261 -11.73 -13.03 -2.92
N ALA A 262 -11.16 -12.07 -3.66
CA ALA A 262 -10.01 -12.30 -4.54
C ALA A 262 -8.72 -12.67 -3.78
N GLY A 263 -8.55 -12.22 -2.52
CA GLY A 263 -7.38 -12.59 -1.71
C GLY A 263 -6.70 -11.43 -0.98
N ASN A 264 -7.21 -10.20 -1.07
CA ASN A 264 -6.66 -9.10 -0.27
C ASN A 264 -6.98 -9.29 1.21
N ASP A 265 -6.05 -8.89 2.06
CA ASP A 265 -6.19 -8.93 3.51
C ASP A 265 -6.58 -7.57 4.09
N LEU A 266 -6.13 -6.49 3.44
CA LEU A 266 -6.38 -5.11 3.84
C LEU A 266 -6.98 -4.30 2.68
N LEU A 267 -8.11 -3.67 2.93
CA LEU A 267 -8.88 -2.91 1.94
C LEU A 267 -8.69 -1.41 2.20
N LEU A 268 -8.11 -0.69 1.25
CA LEU A 268 -7.83 0.75 1.35
C LEU A 268 -8.98 1.57 0.76
N THR A 269 -9.48 2.56 1.51
CA THR A 269 -10.56 3.46 1.06
C THR A 269 -10.18 4.92 1.31
N VAL A 270 -10.04 5.71 0.23
CA VAL A 270 -9.64 7.12 0.28
C VAL A 270 -10.57 8.00 -0.57
N LEU A 271 -10.52 7.85 -1.91
CA LEU A 271 -11.36 8.64 -2.80
C LEU A 271 -12.84 8.33 -2.57
N TYR A 272 -13.66 9.37 -2.61
CA TYR A 272 -15.11 9.30 -2.39
C TYR A 272 -15.51 8.72 -1.02
N SER A 273 -14.56 8.52 -0.10
CA SER A 273 -14.86 8.08 1.26
C SER A 273 -15.35 9.24 2.12
N ASP A 274 -16.26 8.92 3.04
CA ASP A 274 -16.76 9.77 4.11
C ASP A 274 -16.63 9.06 5.48
N ALA A 275 -17.11 9.67 6.54
CA ALA A 275 -17.00 9.12 7.88
C ALA A 275 -17.70 7.75 8.07
N GLY A 276 -18.71 7.43 7.27
CA GLY A 276 -19.42 6.13 7.36
C GLY A 276 -18.98 5.12 6.29
N SER A 277 -17.97 5.42 5.48
CA SER A 277 -17.57 4.53 4.39
C SER A 277 -16.98 3.22 4.89
N ALA A 278 -16.19 3.26 5.95
CA ALA A 278 -15.61 2.07 6.55
C ALA A 278 -16.68 1.18 7.21
N GLU A 279 -17.64 1.76 7.93
CA GLU A 279 -18.78 1.03 8.50
C GLU A 279 -19.58 0.31 7.43
N ARG A 280 -19.99 1.02 6.36
CA ARG A 280 -20.73 0.41 5.24
C ARG A 280 -19.97 -0.74 4.58
N LEU A 281 -18.66 -0.60 4.44
CA LEU A 281 -17.83 -1.68 3.89
C LEU A 281 -17.76 -2.88 4.83
N VAL A 282 -17.58 -2.66 6.13
CA VAL A 282 -17.57 -3.73 7.15
C VAL A 282 -18.92 -4.46 7.19
N GLU A 283 -20.04 -3.72 7.21
CA GLU A 283 -21.39 -4.30 7.15
C GLU A 283 -21.60 -5.12 5.87
N GLY A 284 -21.14 -4.61 4.73
CA GLY A 284 -21.22 -5.31 3.45
C GLY A 284 -20.41 -6.61 3.43
N ILE A 285 -19.22 -6.62 4.03
CA ILE A 285 -18.38 -7.82 4.17
C ILE A 285 -19.08 -8.84 5.09
N VAL A 286 -19.61 -8.42 6.24
CA VAL A 286 -20.36 -9.30 7.16
C VAL A 286 -21.54 -9.93 6.43
N ALA A 287 -22.33 -9.14 5.74
CA ALA A 287 -23.47 -9.65 4.95
C ALA A 287 -23.04 -10.59 3.83
N ALA A 288 -21.90 -10.34 3.17
CA ALA A 288 -21.35 -11.24 2.14
C ALA A 288 -20.90 -12.58 2.72
N VAL A 289 -20.31 -12.58 3.92
CA VAL A 289 -19.97 -13.81 4.64
C VAL A 289 -21.24 -14.60 5.01
N GLU A 290 -22.27 -13.93 5.52
CA GLU A 290 -23.56 -14.58 5.86
C GLU A 290 -24.25 -15.19 4.64
N ARG A 291 -24.07 -14.58 3.45
CA ARG A 291 -24.58 -15.13 2.19
C ARG A 291 -23.69 -16.21 1.56
N GLY A 292 -22.48 -16.42 2.10
CA GLY A 292 -21.50 -17.36 1.57
C GLY A 292 -20.77 -16.88 0.30
N GLU A 293 -20.80 -15.60 0.00
CA GLU A 293 -20.06 -14.96 -1.09
C GLU A 293 -18.57 -14.83 -0.76
N VAL A 294 -18.25 -14.63 0.53
CA VAL A 294 -16.91 -14.71 1.10
C VAL A 294 -16.91 -15.79 2.17
N SER A 295 -15.95 -16.69 2.15
CA SER A 295 -15.85 -17.70 3.20
C SER A 295 -15.39 -17.11 4.53
N LEU A 296 -15.89 -17.64 5.65
CA LEU A 296 -15.41 -17.24 6.98
C LEU A 296 -13.90 -17.52 7.15
N GLU A 297 -13.40 -18.59 6.51
CA GLU A 297 -11.98 -18.93 6.48
C GLU A 297 -11.17 -17.79 5.84
N ARG A 298 -11.60 -17.26 4.67
CA ARG A 298 -10.92 -16.16 3.97
C ARG A 298 -10.88 -14.89 4.84
N LEU A 299 -12.00 -14.54 5.48
CA LEU A 299 -12.06 -13.40 6.40
C LEU A 299 -11.13 -13.59 7.60
N THR A 300 -11.09 -14.81 8.16
CA THR A 300 -10.22 -15.14 9.29
C THR A 300 -8.75 -15.02 8.92
N GLU A 301 -8.32 -15.58 7.79
CA GLU A 301 -6.95 -15.46 7.30
C GLU A 301 -6.52 -13.99 7.09
N ALA A 302 -7.40 -13.17 6.51
CA ALA A 302 -7.15 -11.74 6.34
C ALA A 302 -6.94 -11.05 7.69
N SER A 303 -7.83 -11.33 8.64
CA SER A 303 -7.78 -10.77 9.98
C SER A 303 -6.51 -11.18 10.74
N GLU A 304 -6.11 -12.45 10.62
CA GLU A 304 -4.90 -12.98 11.27
C GLU A 304 -3.64 -12.30 10.73
N ARG A 305 -3.46 -12.19 9.40
CA ARG A 305 -2.31 -11.51 8.81
C ARG A 305 -2.23 -10.05 9.20
N VAL A 306 -3.34 -9.31 9.12
CA VAL A 306 -3.39 -7.90 9.51
C VAL A 306 -3.12 -7.73 11.01
N THR A 307 -3.65 -8.61 11.85
CA THR A 307 -3.43 -8.57 13.31
C THR A 307 -1.98 -8.89 13.66
N ALA A 308 -1.36 -9.87 12.99
CA ALA A 308 0.05 -10.17 13.17
C ALA A 308 0.94 -8.96 12.81
N LEU A 309 0.68 -8.31 11.67
CA LEU A 309 1.42 -7.12 11.25
C LEU A 309 1.24 -5.95 12.25
N ARG A 310 0.02 -5.74 12.75
CA ARG A 310 -0.25 -4.73 13.80
C ARG A 310 0.56 -5.02 15.06
N TRP A 311 0.59 -6.28 15.48
CA TRP A 311 1.35 -6.73 16.63
C TRP A 311 2.86 -6.51 16.45
N GLU A 312 3.42 -6.89 15.31
CA GLU A 312 4.83 -6.69 14.98
C GLU A 312 5.19 -5.22 14.95
N SER A 313 4.39 -4.40 14.29
CA SER A 313 4.58 -2.94 14.22
C SER A 313 4.57 -2.28 15.59
N ALA A 314 3.71 -2.73 16.51
CA ALA A 314 3.64 -2.22 17.89
C ALA A 314 4.92 -2.52 18.69
N HIS A 315 5.54 -3.68 18.46
CA HIS A 315 6.72 -4.11 19.22
C HIS A 315 8.04 -3.58 18.63
N THR A 316 8.07 -3.30 17.35
CA THR A 316 9.24 -2.71 16.68
C THR A 316 9.43 -1.23 17.06
N THR A 317 8.35 -0.49 17.27
CA THR A 317 8.37 0.91 17.73
C THR A 317 8.88 1.07 19.18
N LEU A 318 8.98 -0.01 19.95
CA LEU A 318 9.51 0.02 21.32
C LEU A 318 11.05 -0.05 21.39
N LEU A 319 11.74 -0.30 20.29
CA LEU A 319 13.19 -0.17 20.26
C LEU A 319 13.56 1.33 20.27
N PRO A 320 14.35 1.80 21.24
CA PRO A 320 14.75 3.21 21.28
C PRO A 320 15.51 3.54 20.00
N CYS A 321 14.91 4.35 19.15
CA CYS A 321 15.57 4.91 18.00
C CYS A 321 16.62 5.90 18.52
N ALA A 322 17.91 5.53 18.48
CA ALA A 322 19.00 6.39 18.91
C ALA A 322 19.04 7.73 18.14
N ASP A 323 18.50 7.75 16.92
CA ASP A 323 18.49 8.89 16.02
C ASP A 323 17.16 9.69 16.07
N CYS A 324 16.14 9.19 16.75
CA CYS A 324 14.83 9.87 16.87
C CYS A 324 14.81 10.99 17.93
N ALA A 325 15.91 11.24 18.61
CA ALA A 325 16.03 12.23 19.69
C ALA A 325 16.84 13.49 19.29
N GLN A 326 17.14 13.68 17.99
CA GLN A 326 17.83 14.88 17.50
C GLN A 326 16.92 15.75 16.65
#